data_e6c53f3290807baf8b9c9b138fde2ed0
#
_entry.id   e6c53f3290807baf8b9c9b138fde2ed0
#
_cell.length_a   1.000
_cell.length_b   1.000
_cell.length_c   1.000
_cell.angle_alpha   90.00
_cell.angle_beta   90.00
_cell.angle_gamma   90.00
#
_symmetry.space_group_name_H-M   'P 1'
#
loop_
_entity.id
_entity.type
_entity.pdbx_description
1 polymer ?
#
loop_
_entity_poly.entity_id
_entity_poly.type
_entity_poly.pdbx_seq_one_letter_code
_entity_poly.pdbx_strand_id
1 'polypeptide(L)'
;WTAARFTLMNLEIEENKLPAKDKLQLEDKWILSKYNSLVAEVTNNLDKFELGIAVSKLYDFLWSNFCDWYIELVKPRLFDKENPTRETAEYVLCYVLSGTMQLLHPFMPFITEEIWQHLPHEGESIMISRFPVYDKALDFAEDEKTMEAVMKAVSGIRNRRAEMNVPPSKKSKVIVVTKDTKTYNNSKQFFEKLASANEVEVLPDKEGIDSKAVNIVVDGAEIFLPLEELVDKDKELERLNKEKKQLEGEIKRVEGKLNNKGFVSKAPQKLIEEEKAKGIKYREMLEKVLESINDMENL
;
A
#
# COMPACT_ATOMS: atom_id res chain seq x y z
N TRP A 1 -10.25 1.01 16.49
CA TRP A 1 -9.64 0.57 17.75
C TRP A 1 -8.15 0.23 17.61
N THR A 2 -7.75 -0.59 16.64
CA THR A 2 -6.34 -0.98 16.44
C THR A 2 -5.42 0.21 16.19
N ALA A 3 -5.81 1.16 15.35
CA ALA A 3 -5.06 2.37 15.07
C ALA A 3 -4.94 3.27 16.31
N ALA A 4 -6.04 3.45 17.06
CA ALA A 4 -6.03 4.20 18.32
C ALA A 4 -5.09 3.54 19.34
N ARG A 5 -5.17 2.22 19.50
CA ARG A 5 -4.25 1.48 20.38
C ARG A 5 -2.79 1.64 19.97
N PHE A 6 -2.49 1.55 18.68
CA PHE A 6 -1.14 1.80 18.18
C PHE A 6 -0.65 3.20 18.54
N THR A 7 -1.48 4.22 18.30
CA THR A 7 -1.15 5.61 18.63
C THR A 7 -0.89 5.76 20.13
N LEU A 8 -1.81 5.35 20.98
CA LEU A 8 -1.69 5.44 22.44
C LEU A 8 -0.45 4.73 23.00
N MET A 9 -0.05 3.61 22.43
CA MET A 9 1.16 2.88 22.86
C MET A 9 2.48 3.58 22.49
N ASN A 10 2.44 4.54 21.56
CA ASN A 10 3.61 5.24 21.06
C ASN A 10 3.62 6.73 21.39
N LEU A 11 2.69 7.22 22.21
CA LEU A 11 2.68 8.61 22.68
C LEU A 11 3.39 8.71 24.03
N GLU A 12 4.36 9.62 24.10
CA GLU A 12 5.03 10.02 25.36
C GLU A 12 4.77 11.51 25.66
N ILE A 13 3.94 12.20 24.86
CA ILE A 13 3.56 13.60 25.03
C ILE A 13 2.41 13.79 26.02
N GLU A 14 2.40 14.91 26.71
CA GLU A 14 1.35 15.24 27.70
C GLU A 14 0.31 16.26 27.20
N GLU A 15 0.60 16.93 26.07
CA GLU A 15 -0.25 17.97 25.50
C GLU A 15 -0.63 17.65 24.04
N ASN A 16 -1.85 18.00 23.66
CA ASN A 16 -2.31 17.91 22.25
C ASN A 16 -2.14 19.26 21.57
N LYS A 17 -0.94 19.51 21.04
CA LYS A 17 -0.63 20.72 20.28
C LYS A 17 0.23 20.39 19.05
N LEU A 18 0.09 21.20 18.01
CA LEU A 18 0.96 21.05 16.83
C LEU A 18 2.32 21.69 17.07
N PRO A 19 3.41 21.07 16.63
CA PRO A 19 4.73 21.70 16.63
C PRO A 19 4.82 22.83 15.60
N ALA A 20 5.88 23.61 15.68
CA ALA A 20 6.15 24.64 14.68
C ALA A 20 6.31 24.04 13.27
N LYS A 21 5.88 24.77 12.25
CA LYS A 21 5.82 24.28 10.86
C LYS A 21 7.16 23.83 10.28
N ASP A 22 8.24 24.42 10.71
CA ASP A 22 9.61 24.09 10.32
C ASP A 22 10.10 22.75 10.85
N LYS A 23 9.45 22.21 11.88
CA LYS A 23 9.72 20.86 12.43
C LYS A 23 8.97 19.76 11.70
N LEU A 24 7.89 20.09 10.97
CA LEU A 24 7.07 19.12 10.26
C LEU A 24 7.82 18.51 9.08
N GLN A 25 7.81 17.18 9.00
CA GLN A 25 8.33 16.44 7.86
C GLN A 25 7.29 16.39 6.74
N LEU A 26 7.67 15.89 5.56
CA LEU A 26 6.81 15.83 4.38
C LEU A 26 5.50 15.07 4.66
N GLU A 27 5.61 13.89 5.28
CA GLU A 27 4.47 13.06 5.64
C GLU A 27 3.56 13.72 6.69
N ASP A 28 4.13 14.51 7.61
CA ASP A 28 3.36 15.25 8.61
C ASP A 28 2.51 16.34 7.95
N LYS A 29 3.09 17.12 7.06
CA LYS A 29 2.40 18.15 6.29
C LYS A 29 1.31 17.57 5.41
N TRP A 30 1.61 16.41 4.76
CA TRP A 30 0.65 15.71 3.94
C TRP A 30 -0.59 15.30 4.74
N ILE A 31 -0.43 14.61 5.88
CA ILE A 31 -1.59 14.16 6.66
C ILE A 31 -2.36 15.33 7.29
N LEU A 32 -1.67 16.38 7.71
CA LEU A 32 -2.30 17.59 8.23
C LEU A 32 -3.12 18.30 7.15
N SER A 33 -2.64 18.41 5.93
CA SER A 33 -3.37 18.98 4.79
C SER A 33 -4.60 18.13 4.45
N LYS A 34 -4.47 16.79 4.41
CA LYS A 34 -5.60 15.87 4.21
C LYS A 34 -6.64 15.99 5.32
N TYR A 35 -6.20 16.02 6.57
CA TYR A 35 -7.09 16.21 7.72
C TYR A 35 -7.82 17.55 7.66
N ASN A 36 -7.12 18.62 7.32
CA ASN A 36 -7.69 19.96 7.22
C ASN A 36 -8.76 20.03 6.12
N SER A 37 -8.53 19.41 4.98
CA SER A 37 -9.51 19.24 3.91
C SER A 37 -10.72 18.43 4.36
N LEU A 38 -10.51 17.34 5.11
CA LEU A 38 -11.57 16.53 5.70
C LEU A 38 -12.46 17.35 6.64
N VAL A 39 -11.87 18.20 7.50
CA VAL A 39 -12.61 19.09 8.40
C VAL A 39 -13.57 19.98 7.61
N ALA A 40 -13.08 20.62 6.54
CA ALA A 40 -13.91 21.46 5.68
C ALA A 40 -15.04 20.69 4.99
N GLU A 41 -14.71 19.51 4.43
CA GLU A 41 -15.67 18.67 3.71
C GLU A 41 -16.76 18.12 4.64
N VAL A 42 -16.38 17.60 5.81
CA VAL A 42 -17.33 17.04 6.79
C VAL A 42 -18.24 18.15 7.30
N THR A 43 -17.70 19.31 7.66
CA THR A 43 -18.50 20.46 8.10
C THR A 43 -19.52 20.88 7.05
N ASN A 44 -19.08 21.04 5.78
CA ASN A 44 -19.99 21.40 4.68
C ASN A 44 -21.08 20.35 4.43
N ASN A 45 -20.77 19.06 4.55
CA ASN A 45 -21.77 17.99 4.38
C ASN A 45 -22.75 17.95 5.55
N LEU A 46 -22.29 18.18 6.78
CA LEU A 46 -23.18 18.29 7.96
C LEU A 46 -24.14 19.48 7.84
N ASP A 47 -23.66 20.63 7.40
CA ASP A 47 -24.49 21.84 7.17
C ASP A 47 -25.56 21.60 6.09
N LYS A 48 -25.30 20.71 5.15
CA LYS A 48 -26.25 20.30 4.10
C LYS A 48 -27.13 19.10 4.46
N PHE A 49 -26.97 18.55 5.68
CA PHE A 49 -27.63 17.32 6.13
C PHE A 49 -27.27 16.08 5.28
N GLU A 50 -26.11 16.08 4.63
CA GLU A 50 -25.58 14.97 3.83
C GLU A 50 -24.79 13.99 4.71
N LEU A 51 -25.42 13.44 5.74
CA LEU A 51 -24.77 12.65 6.80
C LEU A 51 -24.04 11.42 6.26
N GLY A 52 -24.60 10.73 5.25
CA GLY A 52 -23.98 9.56 4.64
C GLY A 52 -22.68 9.90 3.93
N ILE A 53 -22.60 11.08 3.29
CA ILE A 53 -21.39 11.55 2.60
C ILE A 53 -20.32 11.91 3.65
N ALA A 54 -20.70 12.61 4.72
CA ALA A 54 -19.79 12.94 5.81
C ALA A 54 -19.13 11.69 6.42
N VAL A 55 -19.92 10.65 6.71
CA VAL A 55 -19.42 9.36 7.24
C VAL A 55 -18.48 8.67 6.24
N SER A 56 -18.82 8.66 4.94
CA SER A 56 -17.95 8.06 3.92
C SER A 56 -16.59 8.76 3.85
N LYS A 57 -16.56 10.10 3.90
CA LYS A 57 -15.32 10.88 3.93
C LYS A 57 -14.45 10.56 5.16
N LEU A 58 -15.07 10.44 6.33
CA LEU A 58 -14.39 10.05 7.56
C LEU A 58 -13.82 8.63 7.47
N TYR A 59 -14.58 7.71 6.91
CA TYR A 59 -14.14 6.32 6.70
C TYR A 59 -12.93 6.26 5.77
N ASP A 60 -13.01 6.93 4.61
CA ASP A 60 -11.95 6.93 3.61
C ASP A 60 -10.66 7.56 4.17
N PHE A 61 -10.77 8.66 4.91
CA PHE A 61 -9.62 9.29 5.55
C PHE A 61 -8.98 8.38 6.59
N LEU A 62 -9.79 7.83 7.53
CA LEU A 62 -9.26 6.95 8.57
C LEU A 62 -8.57 5.72 7.99
N TRP A 63 -9.21 5.07 7.01
CA TRP A 63 -8.71 3.83 6.47
C TRP A 63 -7.53 4.05 5.53
N SER A 64 -7.74 4.86 4.49
CA SER A 64 -6.78 5.01 3.41
C SER A 64 -5.66 6.00 3.70
N ASN A 65 -5.92 7.12 4.42
CA ASN A 65 -4.88 8.10 4.68
C ASN A 65 -4.18 7.85 6.02
N PHE A 66 -4.94 7.71 7.10
CA PHE A 66 -4.36 7.61 8.44
C PHE A 66 -3.78 6.22 8.71
N CYS A 67 -4.57 5.14 8.52
CA CYS A 67 -4.13 3.77 8.84
C CYS A 67 -3.15 3.19 7.83
N ASP A 68 -3.50 3.24 6.53
CA ASP A 68 -2.72 2.56 5.49
C ASP A 68 -1.42 3.28 5.15
N TRP A 69 -1.39 4.62 5.32
CA TRP A 69 -0.23 5.40 4.97
C TRP A 69 0.43 6.08 6.15
N TYR A 70 -0.23 7.02 6.84
CA TYR A 70 0.46 7.86 7.80
C TYR A 70 1.08 7.06 8.94
N ILE A 71 0.35 6.12 9.52
CA ILE A 71 0.89 5.22 10.56
C ILE A 71 2.13 4.48 10.06
N GLU A 72 2.10 3.92 8.84
CA GLU A 72 3.24 3.19 8.30
C GLU A 72 4.44 4.10 8.00
N LEU A 73 4.19 5.33 7.56
CA LEU A 73 5.24 6.32 7.27
C LEU A 73 5.98 6.77 8.54
N VAL A 74 5.27 6.91 9.67
CA VAL A 74 5.88 7.41 10.92
C VAL A 74 6.44 6.32 11.82
N LYS A 75 6.11 5.05 11.60
CA LYS A 75 6.66 3.93 12.40
C LYS A 75 8.18 3.98 12.60
N PRO A 76 9.02 4.24 11.57
CA PRO A 76 10.46 4.31 11.77
C PRO A 76 10.89 5.40 12.74
N ARG A 77 10.17 6.54 12.75
CA ARG A 77 10.44 7.65 13.67
C ARG A 77 10.00 7.33 15.10
N LEU A 78 8.85 6.66 15.26
CA LEU A 78 8.30 6.30 16.57
C LEU A 78 9.10 5.19 17.27
N PHE A 79 9.61 4.22 16.51
CA PHE A 79 10.36 3.08 17.09
C PHE A 79 11.81 3.39 17.39
N ASP A 80 12.37 4.44 16.81
CA ASP A 80 13.71 4.94 17.11
C ASP A 80 13.61 6.07 18.15
N LYS A 81 13.97 5.74 19.40
CA LYS A 81 13.91 6.67 20.53
C LYS A 81 14.86 7.86 20.37
N GLU A 82 15.93 7.69 19.62
CA GLU A 82 16.92 8.74 19.38
C GLU A 82 16.57 9.61 18.15
N ASN A 83 15.49 9.31 17.45
CA ASN A 83 15.09 10.05 16.27
C ASN A 83 14.66 11.49 16.63
N PRO A 84 15.33 12.53 16.09
CA PRO A 84 15.07 13.91 16.48
C PRO A 84 13.69 14.41 16.06
N THR A 85 12.98 13.69 15.17
CA THR A 85 11.63 14.04 14.68
C THR A 85 10.54 13.18 15.30
N ARG A 86 10.87 12.28 16.25
CA ARG A 86 9.92 11.40 16.93
C ARG A 86 8.81 12.17 17.61
N GLU A 87 9.18 13.12 18.47
CA GLU A 87 8.22 13.96 19.21
C GLU A 87 7.26 14.70 18.26
N THR A 88 7.76 15.19 17.13
CA THR A 88 6.93 15.80 16.09
C THR A 88 5.89 14.82 15.54
N ALA A 89 6.28 13.57 15.27
CA ALA A 89 5.36 12.54 14.80
C ALA A 89 4.29 12.21 15.85
N GLU A 90 4.66 12.15 17.13
CA GLU A 90 3.72 11.92 18.23
C GLU A 90 2.67 13.03 18.33
N TYR A 91 3.09 14.30 18.25
CA TYR A 91 2.15 15.45 18.24
C TYR A 91 1.19 15.40 17.06
N VAL A 92 1.69 15.13 15.86
CA VAL A 92 0.82 15.07 14.67
C VAL A 92 -0.13 13.87 14.73
N LEU A 93 0.32 12.69 15.17
CA LEU A 93 -0.55 11.52 15.39
C LEU A 93 -1.66 11.83 16.38
N CYS A 94 -1.32 12.42 17.52
CA CYS A 94 -2.27 12.79 18.57
C CYS A 94 -3.29 13.80 18.04
N TYR A 95 -2.84 14.85 17.38
CA TYR A 95 -3.67 15.93 16.85
C TYR A 95 -4.68 15.41 15.81
N VAL A 96 -4.19 14.64 14.83
CA VAL A 96 -5.03 14.10 13.75
C VAL A 96 -6.02 13.06 14.29
N LEU A 97 -5.59 12.17 15.19
CA LEU A 97 -6.48 11.18 15.78
C LEU A 97 -7.55 11.84 16.64
N SER A 98 -7.16 12.75 17.54
CA SER A 98 -8.08 13.49 18.42
C SER A 98 -9.13 14.24 17.62
N GLY A 99 -8.71 15.03 16.62
CA GLY A 99 -9.63 15.77 15.77
C GLY A 99 -10.53 14.86 14.92
N THR A 100 -10.01 13.72 14.45
CA THR A 100 -10.83 12.73 13.74
C THR A 100 -11.88 12.10 14.67
N MET A 101 -11.55 11.83 15.95
CA MET A 101 -12.53 11.37 16.93
C MET A 101 -13.62 12.42 17.16
N GLN A 102 -13.27 13.73 17.21
CA GLN A 102 -14.25 14.82 17.33
C GLN A 102 -15.18 14.90 16.12
N LEU A 103 -14.66 14.75 14.90
CA LEU A 103 -15.46 14.70 13.66
C LEU A 103 -16.38 13.49 13.60
N LEU A 104 -15.94 12.35 14.13
CA LEU A 104 -16.67 11.09 14.12
C LEU A 104 -17.68 10.98 15.28
N HIS A 105 -17.52 11.77 16.34
CA HIS A 105 -18.31 11.67 17.57
C HIS A 105 -19.84 11.75 17.35
N PRO A 106 -20.38 12.60 16.47
CA PRO A 106 -21.82 12.63 16.20
C PRO A 106 -22.39 11.31 15.68
N PHE A 107 -21.57 10.43 15.11
CA PHE A 107 -21.96 9.16 14.53
C PHE A 107 -21.66 7.96 15.42
N MET A 108 -20.58 8.04 16.21
CA MET A 108 -20.09 6.94 17.05
C MET A 108 -19.67 7.44 18.44
N PRO A 109 -20.61 7.93 19.26
CA PRO A 109 -20.30 8.68 20.48
C PRO A 109 -19.52 7.86 21.52
N PHE A 110 -19.80 6.58 21.71
CA PHE A 110 -19.17 5.80 22.78
C PHE A 110 -17.71 5.50 22.52
N ILE A 111 -17.36 5.00 21.34
CA ILE A 111 -15.97 4.63 21.03
C ILE A 111 -15.08 5.87 20.88
N THR A 112 -15.61 6.97 20.35
CA THR A 112 -14.85 8.20 20.19
C THR A 112 -14.56 8.87 21.52
N GLU A 113 -15.53 8.87 22.45
CA GLU A 113 -15.32 9.31 23.84
C GLU A 113 -14.22 8.47 24.50
N GLU A 114 -14.34 7.15 24.46
CA GLU A 114 -13.39 6.22 25.08
C GLU A 114 -11.95 6.44 24.57
N ILE A 115 -11.78 6.58 23.25
CA ILE A 115 -10.46 6.82 22.67
C ILE A 115 -9.93 8.21 23.07
N TRP A 116 -10.78 9.23 23.03
CA TRP A 116 -10.40 10.61 23.28
C TRP A 116 -9.98 10.81 24.74
N GLN A 117 -10.64 10.16 25.70
CA GLN A 117 -10.30 10.19 27.12
C GLN A 117 -8.90 9.63 27.43
N HIS A 118 -8.34 8.80 26.53
CA HIS A 118 -6.98 8.26 26.67
C HIS A 118 -5.93 9.08 25.92
N LEU A 119 -6.32 10.04 25.08
CA LEU A 119 -5.41 10.97 24.42
C LEU A 119 -5.17 12.20 25.29
N PRO A 120 -4.04 12.90 25.17
CA PRO A 120 -3.89 14.24 25.72
C PRO A 120 -5.01 15.17 25.23
N HIS A 121 -5.79 15.73 26.15
CA HIS A 121 -6.92 16.61 25.84
C HIS A 121 -7.21 17.60 26.95
N GLU A 122 -8.03 18.62 26.65
CA GLU A 122 -8.59 19.56 27.61
C GLU A 122 -10.10 19.36 27.73
N GLY A 123 -10.65 19.49 28.93
CA GLY A 123 -12.08 19.36 29.21
C GLY A 123 -12.49 17.98 29.70
N GLU A 124 -13.76 17.84 30.08
CA GLU A 124 -14.29 16.64 30.73
C GLU A 124 -14.80 15.57 29.76
N SER A 125 -15.22 15.98 28.56
CA SER A 125 -15.81 15.09 27.55
C SER A 125 -15.62 15.65 26.14
N ILE A 126 -15.42 14.76 25.18
CA ILE A 126 -15.37 15.11 23.75
C ILE A 126 -16.67 15.78 23.29
N MET A 127 -17.82 15.44 23.92
CA MET A 127 -19.13 15.96 23.58
C MET A 127 -19.23 17.48 23.73
N ILE A 128 -18.51 18.07 24.68
CA ILE A 128 -18.48 19.53 24.93
C ILE A 128 -17.20 20.18 24.43
N SER A 129 -16.32 19.41 23.78
CA SER A 129 -15.12 19.94 23.17
C SER A 129 -15.44 20.78 21.93
N ARG A 130 -14.50 21.65 21.52
CA ARG A 130 -14.66 22.41 20.27
C ARG A 130 -14.63 21.47 19.07
N PHE A 131 -15.63 21.58 18.19
CA PHE A 131 -15.62 20.91 16.89
C PHE A 131 -14.46 21.42 16.05
N PRO A 132 -13.74 20.55 15.32
CA PRO A 132 -12.62 20.96 14.48
C PRO A 132 -13.02 21.99 13.43
N VAL A 133 -12.16 22.96 13.19
CA VAL A 133 -12.38 24.02 12.21
C VAL A 133 -11.23 24.03 11.20
N TYR A 134 -11.55 24.23 9.93
CA TYR A 134 -10.55 24.40 8.88
C TYR A 134 -9.58 25.55 9.23
N ASP A 135 -8.28 25.26 9.14
CA ASP A 135 -7.23 26.25 9.35
C ASP A 135 -6.36 26.38 8.09
N LYS A 136 -6.42 27.55 7.45
CA LYS A 136 -5.61 27.86 6.27
C LYS A 136 -4.10 27.67 6.51
N ALA A 137 -3.66 27.75 7.75
CA ALA A 137 -2.27 27.55 8.11
C ALA A 137 -1.79 26.10 7.96
N LEU A 138 -2.71 25.14 7.88
CA LEU A 138 -2.46 23.70 7.66
C LEU A 138 -2.69 23.26 6.21
N ASP A 139 -2.83 24.20 5.28
CA ASP A 139 -2.93 23.91 3.85
C ASP A 139 -1.52 23.84 3.24
N PHE A 140 -1.05 22.62 3.05
CA PHE A 140 0.28 22.30 2.50
C PHE A 140 0.16 21.67 1.10
N ALA A 141 -0.53 22.33 0.18
CA ALA A 141 -0.89 21.79 -1.13
C ALA A 141 0.31 21.25 -1.95
N GLU A 142 1.47 21.93 -1.91
CA GLU A 142 2.67 21.48 -2.63
C GLU A 142 3.31 20.24 -1.97
N ASP A 143 3.40 20.21 -0.63
CA ASP A 143 3.89 19.04 0.10
C ASP A 143 2.93 17.85 -0.06
N GLU A 144 1.63 18.09 -0.10
CA GLU A 144 0.60 17.08 -0.37
C GLU A 144 0.80 16.45 -1.74
N LYS A 145 0.93 17.26 -2.79
CA LYS A 145 1.17 16.79 -4.15
C LYS A 145 2.48 15.99 -4.27
N THR A 146 3.52 16.46 -3.60
CA THR A 146 4.83 15.81 -3.54
C THR A 146 4.72 14.42 -2.90
N MET A 147 4.06 14.33 -1.75
CA MET A 147 3.89 13.06 -1.04
C MET A 147 3.02 12.08 -1.85
N GLU A 148 1.95 12.56 -2.49
CA GLU A 148 1.09 11.72 -3.34
C GLU A 148 1.83 11.13 -4.55
N ALA A 149 2.75 11.87 -5.16
CA ALA A 149 3.59 11.36 -6.24
C ALA A 149 4.47 10.20 -5.75
N VAL A 150 5.11 10.35 -4.58
CA VAL A 150 5.90 9.29 -3.95
C VAL A 150 5.02 8.07 -3.59
N MET A 151 3.83 8.29 -3.03
CA MET A 151 2.89 7.22 -2.69
C MET A 151 2.43 6.44 -3.92
N LYS A 152 2.16 7.12 -5.04
CA LYS A 152 1.83 6.48 -6.33
C LYS A 152 2.99 5.60 -6.82
N ALA A 153 4.22 6.09 -6.72
CA ALA A 153 5.42 5.35 -7.08
C ALA A 153 5.58 4.08 -6.22
N VAL A 154 5.48 4.20 -4.90
CA VAL A 154 5.53 3.07 -3.96
C VAL A 154 4.41 2.06 -4.26
N SER A 155 3.19 2.52 -4.51
CA SER A 155 2.05 1.66 -4.84
C SER A 155 2.26 0.92 -6.17
N GLY A 156 2.80 1.61 -7.19
CA GLY A 156 3.15 1.01 -8.47
C GLY A 156 4.17 -0.12 -8.31
N ILE A 157 5.22 0.08 -7.50
CA ILE A 157 6.21 -0.95 -7.19
C ILE A 157 5.56 -2.15 -6.48
N ARG A 158 4.75 -1.90 -5.44
CA ARG A 158 4.06 -2.95 -4.70
C ARG A 158 3.16 -3.80 -5.59
N ASN A 159 2.35 -3.16 -6.44
CA ASN A 159 1.47 -3.84 -7.38
C ASN A 159 2.26 -4.69 -8.36
N ARG A 160 3.32 -4.14 -8.95
CA ARG A 160 4.15 -4.88 -9.91
C ARG A 160 4.85 -6.07 -9.28
N ARG A 161 5.38 -5.91 -8.06
CA ARG A 161 5.97 -7.02 -7.29
C ARG A 161 4.94 -8.10 -6.96
N ALA A 162 3.71 -7.72 -6.60
CA ALA A 162 2.62 -8.67 -6.36
C ALA A 162 2.22 -9.44 -7.62
N GLU A 163 2.09 -8.77 -8.77
CA GLU A 163 1.83 -9.40 -10.07
C GLU A 163 2.91 -10.44 -10.44
N MET A 164 4.15 -10.15 -10.11
CA MET A 164 5.29 -11.02 -10.32
C MET A 164 5.51 -12.06 -9.21
N ASN A 165 4.62 -12.13 -8.21
CA ASN A 165 4.73 -13.00 -7.05
C ASN A 165 6.05 -12.86 -6.26
N VAL A 166 6.65 -11.66 -6.24
CA VAL A 166 7.89 -11.39 -5.50
C VAL A 166 7.59 -11.33 -4.01
N PRO A 167 8.24 -12.16 -3.17
CA PRO A 167 8.02 -12.14 -1.73
C PRO A 167 8.33 -10.77 -1.11
N PRO A 168 7.56 -10.28 -0.12
CA PRO A 168 7.84 -9.01 0.56
C PRO A 168 9.22 -8.95 1.22
N SER A 169 9.76 -10.09 1.64
CA SER A 169 11.10 -10.19 2.25
C SER A 169 12.24 -10.01 1.26
N LYS A 170 11.99 -10.21 -0.05
CA LYS A 170 13.01 -10.04 -1.08
C LYS A 170 13.14 -8.55 -1.39
N LYS A 171 14.28 -7.99 -1.06
CA LYS A 171 14.61 -6.59 -1.38
C LYS A 171 15.22 -6.51 -2.77
N SER A 172 15.04 -5.38 -3.44
CA SER A 172 15.61 -5.10 -4.76
C SER A 172 15.99 -3.64 -4.89
N LYS A 173 16.92 -3.34 -5.78
CA LYS A 173 17.23 -1.97 -6.20
C LYS A 173 16.00 -1.34 -6.87
N VAL A 174 15.79 -0.06 -6.61
CA VAL A 174 14.77 0.78 -7.26
C VAL A 174 15.47 1.94 -7.96
N ILE A 175 15.28 2.07 -9.25
CA ILE A 175 15.80 3.17 -10.04
C ILE A 175 14.62 4.05 -10.44
N VAL A 176 14.67 5.33 -10.05
CA VAL A 176 13.62 6.31 -10.36
C VAL A 176 14.16 7.30 -11.37
N VAL A 177 13.58 7.33 -12.56
CA VAL A 177 13.89 8.30 -13.60
C VAL A 177 12.87 9.42 -13.58
N THR A 178 13.31 10.63 -13.30
CA THR A 178 12.43 11.78 -13.15
C THR A 178 13.19 13.10 -13.36
N LYS A 179 12.45 14.13 -13.79
CA LYS A 179 12.98 15.50 -13.81
C LYS A 179 13.02 16.13 -12.42
N ASP A 180 12.15 15.69 -11.51
CA ASP A 180 12.11 16.13 -10.10
C ASP A 180 12.96 15.23 -9.20
N THR A 181 14.25 15.20 -9.48
CA THR A 181 15.21 14.37 -8.73
C THR A 181 15.29 14.75 -7.25
N LYS A 182 15.02 16.02 -6.89
CA LYS A 182 15.07 16.50 -5.52
C LYS A 182 14.00 15.84 -4.64
N THR A 183 12.76 15.80 -5.10
CA THR A 183 11.65 15.16 -4.39
C THR A 183 11.95 13.71 -4.08
N TYR A 184 12.35 12.94 -5.10
CA TYR A 184 12.60 11.52 -4.93
C TYR A 184 13.87 11.21 -4.13
N ASN A 185 14.92 12.02 -4.23
CA ASN A 185 16.11 11.89 -3.39
C ASN A 185 15.80 12.12 -1.90
N ASN A 186 14.94 13.07 -1.58
CA ASN A 186 14.51 13.35 -0.21
C ASN A 186 13.51 12.30 0.33
N SER A 187 12.97 11.45 -0.54
CA SER A 187 11.93 10.46 -0.23
C SER A 187 12.42 9.01 -0.26
N LYS A 188 13.73 8.77 -0.42
CA LYS A 188 14.32 7.41 -0.54
C LYS A 188 13.91 6.48 0.60
N GLN A 189 13.83 6.98 1.80
CA GLN A 189 13.42 6.25 2.99
C GLN A 189 12.04 5.58 2.85
N PHE A 190 11.11 6.18 2.11
CA PHE A 190 9.78 5.62 1.89
C PHE A 190 9.82 4.41 0.95
N PHE A 191 10.67 4.43 -0.06
CA PHE A 191 10.89 3.28 -0.95
C PHE A 191 11.55 2.11 -0.21
N GLU A 192 12.56 2.39 0.63
CA GLU A 192 13.24 1.39 1.42
C GLU A 192 12.29 0.68 2.39
N LYS A 193 11.42 1.44 3.05
CA LYS A 193 10.48 0.91 4.05
C LYS A 193 9.21 0.31 3.43
N LEU A 194 8.64 0.97 2.43
CA LEU A 194 7.30 0.64 1.93
C LEU A 194 7.31 -0.11 0.60
N ALA A 195 8.39 -0.05 -0.18
CA ALA A 195 8.52 -0.76 -1.46
C ALA A 195 9.56 -1.89 -1.42
N SER A 196 10.10 -2.24 -0.24
CA SER A 196 11.15 -3.24 -0.06
C SER A 196 12.40 -2.97 -0.91
N ALA A 197 12.79 -1.70 -1.02
CA ALA A 197 14.03 -1.32 -1.68
C ALA A 197 15.23 -1.58 -0.73
N ASN A 198 16.34 -2.10 -1.28
CA ASN A 198 17.62 -2.14 -0.59
C ASN A 198 18.49 -0.94 -0.97
N GLU A 199 18.29 -0.40 -2.16
CA GLU A 199 18.95 0.77 -2.71
C GLU A 199 17.97 1.57 -3.55
N VAL A 200 18.03 2.89 -3.49
CA VAL A 200 17.22 3.78 -4.33
C VAL A 200 18.14 4.74 -5.08
N GLU A 201 18.16 4.61 -6.39
CA GLU A 201 18.90 5.48 -7.30
C GLU A 201 17.92 6.40 -8.03
N VAL A 202 18.22 7.70 -8.09
CA VAL A 202 17.37 8.69 -8.75
C VAL A 202 18.17 9.32 -9.88
N LEU A 203 17.67 9.17 -11.11
CA LEU A 203 18.35 9.59 -12.33
C LEU A 203 17.51 10.61 -13.10
N PRO A 204 18.12 11.55 -13.82
CA PRO A 204 17.41 12.51 -14.67
C PRO A 204 16.97 11.91 -16.03
N ASP A 205 17.58 10.82 -16.45
CA ASP A 205 17.33 10.13 -17.72
C ASP A 205 17.52 8.60 -17.58
N LYS A 206 17.30 7.88 -18.69
CA LYS A 206 17.36 6.40 -18.74
C LYS A 206 18.74 5.85 -19.14
N GLU A 207 19.75 6.68 -19.22
CA GLU A 207 21.07 6.23 -19.69
C GLU A 207 21.66 5.20 -18.72
N GLY A 208 22.08 4.06 -19.26
CA GLY A 208 22.69 2.96 -18.50
C GLY A 208 21.72 2.00 -17.80
N ILE A 209 20.41 2.17 -17.95
CA ILE A 209 19.43 1.25 -17.39
C ILE A 209 19.31 0.01 -18.30
N ASP A 210 19.36 -1.18 -17.69
CA ASP A 210 19.19 -2.43 -18.40
C ASP A 210 17.80 -2.50 -19.08
N SER A 211 17.81 -2.87 -20.37
CA SER A 211 16.58 -3.04 -21.16
C SER A 211 15.64 -4.13 -20.64
N LYS A 212 16.15 -5.09 -19.85
CA LYS A 212 15.39 -6.15 -19.19
C LYS A 212 14.77 -5.71 -17.85
N ALA A 213 15.10 -4.51 -17.35
CA ALA A 213 14.50 -4.03 -16.10
C ALA A 213 12.99 -3.87 -16.24
N VAL A 214 12.28 -4.24 -15.19
CA VAL A 214 10.82 -4.09 -15.12
C VAL A 214 10.49 -2.62 -15.02
N ASN A 215 9.77 -2.09 -16.01
CA ASN A 215 9.36 -0.68 -16.07
C ASN A 215 7.97 -0.48 -15.47
N ILE A 216 7.84 0.57 -14.65
CA ILE A 216 6.59 1.03 -14.05
C ILE A 216 6.47 2.52 -14.33
N VAL A 217 5.44 2.91 -15.05
CA VAL A 217 5.18 4.32 -15.38
C VAL A 217 4.19 4.90 -14.39
N VAL A 218 4.56 6.00 -13.75
CA VAL A 218 3.71 6.81 -12.88
C VAL A 218 3.73 8.26 -13.33
N ASP A 219 2.82 9.06 -12.84
CA ASP A 219 2.77 10.49 -13.17
C ASP A 219 4.08 11.19 -12.72
N GLY A 220 4.79 11.75 -13.67
CA GLY A 220 6.05 12.48 -13.44
C GLY A 220 7.31 11.64 -13.19
N ALA A 221 7.23 10.30 -13.22
CA ALA A 221 8.39 9.42 -13.07
C ALA A 221 8.23 8.06 -13.77
N GLU A 222 9.34 7.47 -14.13
CA GLU A 222 9.42 6.06 -14.53
C GLU A 222 10.32 5.31 -13.56
N ILE A 223 9.88 4.13 -13.15
CA ILE A 223 10.57 3.33 -12.14
C ILE A 223 11.04 2.05 -12.79
N PHE A 224 12.28 1.70 -12.54
CA PHE A 224 12.90 0.49 -13.08
C PHE A 224 13.36 -0.40 -11.91
N LEU A 225 13.00 -1.68 -12.00
CA LEU A 225 13.41 -2.70 -11.05
C LEU A 225 14.26 -3.73 -11.80
N PRO A 226 15.53 -3.96 -11.43
CA PRO A 226 16.35 -5.00 -12.05
C PRO A 226 15.68 -6.37 -11.92
N LEU A 227 15.42 -7.04 -13.05
CA LEU A 227 14.67 -8.28 -13.08
C LEU A 227 15.38 -9.41 -12.32
N GLU A 228 16.70 -9.48 -12.40
CA GLU A 228 17.53 -10.47 -11.71
C GLU A 228 17.40 -10.41 -10.17
N GLU A 229 17.15 -9.21 -9.64
CA GLU A 229 16.94 -9.03 -8.20
C GLU A 229 15.52 -9.40 -7.76
N LEU A 230 14.54 -9.39 -8.66
CA LEU A 230 13.14 -9.71 -8.36
C LEU A 230 12.88 -11.21 -8.37
N VAL A 231 13.49 -11.94 -9.30
CA VAL A 231 13.24 -13.35 -9.51
C VAL A 231 14.41 -14.18 -8.97
N ASP A 232 14.14 -15.17 -8.14
CA ASP A 232 15.08 -16.22 -7.78
C ASP A 232 14.96 -17.28 -8.87
N LYS A 233 15.84 -17.21 -9.87
CA LYS A 233 15.81 -18.04 -11.07
C LYS A 233 15.70 -19.54 -10.73
N ASP A 234 16.49 -20.01 -9.76
CA ASP A 234 16.53 -21.42 -9.39
C ASP A 234 15.22 -21.87 -8.74
N LYS A 235 14.69 -21.08 -7.80
CA LYS A 235 13.42 -21.39 -7.13
C LYS A 235 12.23 -21.30 -8.07
N GLU A 236 12.22 -20.33 -8.97
CA GLU A 236 11.14 -20.19 -9.93
C GLU A 236 11.18 -21.31 -10.97
N LEU A 237 12.35 -21.69 -11.45
CA LEU A 237 12.52 -22.87 -12.31
C LEU A 237 12.10 -24.16 -11.60
N GLU A 238 12.41 -24.32 -10.32
CA GLU A 238 11.95 -25.46 -9.53
C GLU A 238 10.43 -25.50 -9.41
N ARG A 239 9.81 -24.36 -9.12
CA ARG A 239 8.34 -24.19 -9.06
C ARG A 239 7.68 -24.54 -10.39
N LEU A 240 8.17 -23.95 -11.48
CA LEU A 240 7.64 -24.17 -12.83
C LEU A 240 7.81 -25.63 -13.27
N ASN A 241 8.94 -26.25 -12.98
CA ASN A 241 9.17 -27.68 -13.28
C ASN A 241 8.27 -28.60 -12.46
N LYS A 242 7.93 -28.24 -11.23
CA LYS A 242 6.96 -28.98 -10.42
C LYS A 242 5.54 -28.86 -11.00
N GLU A 243 5.14 -27.66 -11.41
CA GLU A 243 3.86 -27.40 -12.05
C GLU A 243 3.75 -28.14 -13.40
N LYS A 244 4.81 -28.10 -14.23
CA LYS A 244 4.93 -28.89 -15.46
C LYS A 244 4.65 -30.35 -15.22
N LYS A 245 5.35 -30.99 -14.25
CA LYS A 245 5.16 -32.40 -13.88
C LYS A 245 3.73 -32.72 -13.47
N GLN A 246 3.11 -31.81 -12.72
CA GLN A 246 1.73 -31.96 -12.28
C GLN A 246 0.76 -31.94 -13.47
N LEU A 247 0.90 -30.96 -14.37
CA LEU A 247 0.07 -30.82 -15.57
C LEU A 247 0.27 -32.04 -16.54
N GLU A 248 1.49 -32.46 -16.74
CA GLU A 248 1.78 -33.67 -17.52
C GLU A 248 1.10 -34.93 -16.92
N GLY A 249 1.08 -35.04 -15.59
CA GLY A 249 0.37 -36.09 -14.87
C GLY A 249 -1.15 -36.05 -15.08
N GLU A 250 -1.75 -34.86 -15.01
CA GLU A 250 -3.19 -34.67 -15.25
C GLU A 250 -3.57 -34.92 -16.71
N ILE A 251 -2.75 -34.50 -17.69
CA ILE A 251 -2.93 -34.82 -19.11
C ILE A 251 -2.91 -36.33 -19.34
N LYS A 252 -1.90 -37.00 -18.82
CA LYS A 252 -1.77 -38.45 -18.92
C LYS A 252 -2.96 -39.20 -18.31
N ARG A 253 -3.48 -38.70 -17.17
CA ARG A 253 -4.66 -39.26 -16.51
C ARG A 253 -5.92 -39.09 -17.35
N VAL A 254 -6.13 -37.94 -17.96
CA VAL A 254 -7.26 -37.64 -18.84
C VAL A 254 -7.17 -38.51 -20.11
N GLU A 255 -5.98 -38.57 -20.72
CA GLU A 255 -5.74 -39.43 -21.91
C GLU A 255 -5.95 -40.90 -21.60
N GLY A 256 -5.49 -41.38 -20.44
CA GLY A 256 -5.72 -42.75 -19.99
C GLY A 256 -7.19 -43.07 -19.84
N LYS A 257 -8.01 -42.16 -19.34
CA LYS A 257 -9.47 -42.33 -19.28
C LYS A 257 -10.12 -42.33 -20.68
N LEU A 258 -9.75 -41.39 -21.54
CA LEU A 258 -10.31 -41.30 -22.89
C LEU A 258 -9.90 -42.44 -23.81
N ASN A 259 -8.72 -43.04 -23.57
CA ASN A 259 -8.26 -44.25 -24.32
C ASN A 259 -8.81 -45.58 -23.77
N ASN A 260 -9.45 -45.54 -22.58
CA ASN A 260 -10.06 -46.71 -22.01
C ASN A 260 -11.41 -47.03 -22.71
N LYS A 261 -11.40 -48.05 -23.57
CA LYS A 261 -12.62 -48.47 -24.30
C LYS A 261 -13.79 -48.81 -23.37
N GLY A 262 -13.53 -49.34 -22.17
CA GLY A 262 -14.57 -49.65 -21.19
C GLY A 262 -15.20 -48.40 -20.57
N PHE A 263 -14.45 -47.31 -20.41
CA PHE A 263 -14.95 -46.03 -19.97
C PHE A 263 -15.75 -45.34 -21.08
N VAL A 264 -15.19 -45.22 -22.28
CA VAL A 264 -15.80 -44.48 -23.39
C VAL A 264 -17.11 -45.13 -23.84
N SER A 265 -17.25 -46.48 -23.74
CA SER A 265 -18.47 -47.19 -24.16
C SER A 265 -19.59 -47.14 -23.12
N LYS A 266 -19.30 -46.79 -21.83
CA LYS A 266 -20.28 -46.82 -20.75
C LYS A 266 -20.57 -45.47 -20.15
N ALA A 267 -19.68 -44.49 -20.33
CA ALA A 267 -19.83 -43.15 -19.76
C ALA A 267 -20.85 -42.31 -20.57
N PRO A 268 -21.64 -41.44 -19.90
CA PRO A 268 -22.49 -40.46 -20.57
C PRO A 268 -21.67 -39.55 -21.49
N GLN A 269 -22.22 -39.21 -22.65
CA GLN A 269 -21.58 -38.35 -23.64
C GLN A 269 -21.06 -37.03 -23.03
N LYS A 270 -21.86 -36.42 -22.15
CA LYS A 270 -21.51 -35.18 -21.42
C LYS A 270 -20.21 -35.34 -20.62
N LEU A 271 -20.00 -36.47 -19.94
CA LEU A 271 -18.79 -36.72 -19.13
C LEU A 271 -17.55 -36.90 -20.01
N ILE A 272 -17.70 -37.51 -21.20
CA ILE A 272 -16.62 -37.62 -22.17
C ILE A 272 -16.21 -36.28 -22.72
N GLU A 273 -17.17 -35.40 -22.99
CA GLU A 273 -16.93 -34.03 -23.44
C GLU A 273 -16.26 -33.18 -22.37
N GLU A 274 -16.69 -33.30 -21.11
CA GLU A 274 -16.04 -32.64 -19.97
C GLU A 274 -14.59 -33.07 -19.78
N GLU A 275 -14.28 -34.37 -19.88
CA GLU A 275 -12.90 -34.85 -19.79
C GLU A 275 -12.05 -34.39 -20.99
N LYS A 276 -12.60 -34.32 -22.19
CA LYS A 276 -11.91 -33.72 -23.36
C LYS A 276 -11.61 -32.26 -23.15
N ALA A 277 -12.57 -31.45 -22.64
CA ALA A 277 -12.38 -30.06 -22.34
C ALA A 277 -11.30 -29.82 -21.27
N LYS A 278 -11.25 -30.67 -20.22
CA LYS A 278 -10.16 -30.64 -19.23
C LYS A 278 -8.80 -30.92 -19.86
N GLY A 279 -8.72 -31.91 -20.77
CA GLY A 279 -7.48 -32.22 -21.48
C GLY A 279 -6.95 -31.05 -22.32
N ILE A 280 -7.85 -30.34 -23.01
CA ILE A 280 -7.49 -29.14 -23.78
C ILE A 280 -6.97 -28.05 -22.84
N LYS A 281 -7.70 -27.75 -21.77
CA LYS A 281 -7.31 -26.76 -20.78
C LYS A 281 -5.94 -27.05 -20.15
N TYR A 282 -5.67 -28.30 -19.79
CA TYR A 282 -4.37 -28.65 -19.19
C TYR A 282 -3.21 -28.52 -20.20
N ARG A 283 -3.44 -28.80 -21.49
CA ARG A 283 -2.43 -28.57 -22.53
C ARG A 283 -2.13 -27.09 -22.73
N GLU A 284 -3.15 -26.25 -22.79
CA GLU A 284 -2.96 -24.79 -22.86
C GLU A 284 -2.22 -24.24 -21.64
N MET A 285 -2.49 -24.76 -20.44
CA MET A 285 -1.76 -24.39 -19.23
C MET A 285 -0.30 -24.86 -19.30
N LEU A 286 -0.06 -26.09 -19.79
CA LEU A 286 1.29 -26.64 -19.95
C LEU A 286 2.12 -25.82 -20.95
N GLU A 287 1.52 -25.38 -22.05
CA GLU A 287 2.19 -24.54 -23.05
C GLU A 287 2.66 -23.23 -22.42
N LYS A 288 1.81 -22.55 -21.64
CA LYS A 288 2.18 -21.32 -20.91
C LYS A 288 3.30 -21.56 -19.89
N VAL A 289 3.28 -22.69 -19.19
CA VAL A 289 4.35 -23.04 -18.23
C VAL A 289 5.67 -23.28 -18.95
N LEU A 290 5.65 -23.94 -20.13
CA LEU A 290 6.84 -24.17 -20.95
C LEU A 290 7.42 -22.86 -21.50
N GLU A 291 6.58 -21.93 -21.95
CA GLU A 291 6.99 -20.57 -22.33
C GLU A 291 7.67 -19.86 -21.14
N SER A 292 7.06 -19.91 -19.96
CA SER A 292 7.64 -19.29 -18.74
C SER A 292 8.98 -19.91 -18.34
N ILE A 293 9.17 -21.24 -18.51
CA ILE A 293 10.45 -21.92 -18.26
C ILE A 293 11.51 -21.41 -19.26
N ASN A 294 11.16 -21.36 -20.54
CA ASN A 294 12.08 -20.88 -21.57
C ASN A 294 12.51 -19.41 -21.34
N ASP A 295 11.57 -18.57 -20.94
CA ASP A 295 11.86 -17.16 -20.60
C ASP A 295 12.80 -17.06 -19.39
N MET A 296 12.59 -17.90 -18.36
CA MET A 296 13.47 -17.97 -17.18
C MET A 296 14.87 -18.52 -17.50
N GLU A 297 14.99 -19.48 -18.38
CA GLU A 297 16.29 -20.04 -18.78
C GLU A 297 17.13 -19.02 -19.57
N ASN A 298 16.47 -18.11 -20.31
CA ASN A 298 17.09 -17.07 -21.13
C ASN A 298 17.32 -15.74 -20.39
N LEU A 299 16.92 -15.65 -19.10
CA LEU A 299 17.32 -14.60 -18.16
C LEU A 299 18.75 -14.82 -17.67
#